data_1904a9da76beff14adb936674e304990
#
_entry.id   1904a9da76beff14adb936674e304990
#
_cell.length_a   1.000
_cell.length_b   1.000
_cell.length_c   1.000
_cell.angle_alpha   90.00
_cell.angle_beta   90.00
_cell.angle_gamma   90.00
#
_symmetry.space_group_name_H-M   'P 1'
#
loop_
_entity.id
_entity.type
_entity.pdbx_description
1 polymer ?
#
loop_
_entity_poly.entity_id
_entity_poly.type
_entity_poly.pdbx_seq_one_letter_code
_entity_poly.pdbx_strand_id
1 'polypeptide(L)'
;MLLVVLFGSFLYKKIGLNNVDSKELARLESYKSTLNFDDTMPKIGYVGKEQLVVYDNMGVYVYDLSSSDLTDYVDFEKNHFKGLQGDDATFIHVSKDGRYIQLSDNEKQLQYDLKTKQQKNQLDKKESWNPKTEPMGVETAEYYSVSDVYHIGEGETCFLAINKNVTPNYGALLCVVSNAGAEKEYSLFD
;
A
#
# COMPACT_ATOMS: atom_id res chain seq x y z
N MET A 1 -32.07 4.51 -30.95
CA MET A 1 -30.86 5.24 -30.74
C MET A 1 -30.50 5.22 -29.26
N LEU A 2 -30.06 4.06 -28.75
CA LEU A 2 -29.72 3.89 -27.33
C LEU A 2 -28.80 2.65 -27.17
N LEU A 3 -27.55 2.72 -27.66
CA LEU A 3 -26.60 1.60 -27.48
C LEU A 3 -25.13 2.06 -27.58
N VAL A 4 -24.77 3.23 -27.05
CA VAL A 4 -23.40 3.76 -27.14
C VAL A 4 -22.80 4.13 -25.78
N VAL A 5 -23.54 4.04 -24.68
CA VAL A 5 -23.07 4.57 -23.37
C VAL A 5 -22.45 3.50 -22.44
N LEU A 6 -22.55 2.21 -22.75
CA LEU A 6 -22.06 1.13 -21.88
C LEU A 6 -20.66 0.61 -22.20
N PHE A 7 -19.99 1.11 -23.25
CA PHE A 7 -18.62 0.68 -23.57
C PHE A 7 -17.52 1.63 -23.08
N GLY A 8 -17.87 2.82 -22.62
CA GLY A 8 -16.91 3.84 -22.19
C GLY A 8 -16.31 3.60 -20.79
N SER A 9 -17.05 2.99 -19.89
CA SER A 9 -16.59 2.81 -18.51
C SER A 9 -15.69 1.59 -18.31
N PHE A 10 -15.72 0.61 -19.23
CA PHE A 10 -14.89 -0.59 -19.17
C PHE A 10 -13.47 -0.37 -19.74
N LEU A 11 -13.29 0.64 -20.57
CA LEU A 11 -11.98 0.96 -21.17
C LEU A 11 -11.12 1.89 -20.30
N TYR A 12 -11.73 2.69 -19.42
CA TYR A 12 -10.99 3.60 -18.55
C TYR A 12 -10.33 2.88 -17.34
N LYS A 13 -10.89 1.75 -16.89
CA LYS A 13 -10.28 0.93 -15.83
C LYS A 13 -9.01 0.18 -16.25
N LYS A 14 -8.69 0.15 -17.53
CA LYS A 14 -7.57 -0.63 -18.07
C LYS A 14 -6.28 0.19 -18.31
N ILE A 15 -6.30 1.50 -18.12
CA ILE A 15 -5.17 2.38 -18.45
C ILE A 15 -4.24 2.68 -17.26
N GLY A 16 -4.71 2.49 -16.02
CA GLY A 16 -3.90 2.71 -14.80
C GLY A 16 -3.01 1.52 -14.39
N LEU A 17 -3.23 0.33 -14.94
CA LEU A 17 -2.55 -0.92 -14.56
C LEU A 17 -1.34 -1.26 -15.43
N ASN A 18 -0.74 -0.28 -16.08
CA ASN A 18 0.31 -0.52 -17.09
C ASN A 18 1.63 -1.10 -16.55
N ASN A 19 1.77 -1.31 -15.24
CA ASN A 19 3.00 -1.83 -14.65
C ASN A 19 2.84 -3.10 -13.81
N VAL A 20 1.60 -3.52 -13.51
CA VAL A 20 1.35 -4.77 -12.79
C VAL A 20 0.96 -5.85 -13.80
N ASP A 21 1.77 -6.91 -13.91
CA ASP A 21 1.50 -8.06 -14.79
C ASP A 21 0.15 -8.69 -14.39
N SER A 22 -0.65 -9.11 -15.37
CA SER A 22 -1.93 -9.78 -15.14
C SER A 22 -1.82 -11.05 -14.26
N LYS A 23 -0.67 -11.73 -14.27
CA LYS A 23 -0.39 -12.84 -13.36
C LYS A 23 -0.15 -12.38 -11.93
N GLU A 24 0.50 -11.23 -11.74
CA GLU A 24 0.70 -10.64 -10.43
C GLU A 24 -0.62 -10.18 -9.82
N LEU A 25 -1.49 -9.56 -10.62
CA LEU A 25 -2.84 -9.22 -10.20
C LEU A 25 -3.66 -10.45 -9.80
N ALA A 26 -3.68 -11.49 -10.64
CA ALA A 26 -4.39 -12.73 -10.33
C ALA A 26 -3.84 -13.43 -9.07
N ARG A 27 -2.53 -13.35 -8.83
CA ARG A 27 -1.90 -13.86 -7.63
C ARG A 27 -2.30 -13.03 -6.40
N LEU A 28 -2.30 -11.72 -6.52
CA LEU A 28 -2.78 -10.81 -5.47
C LEU A 28 -4.24 -11.07 -5.12
N GLU A 29 -5.11 -11.21 -6.10
CA GLU A 29 -6.53 -11.51 -5.90
C GLU A 29 -6.72 -12.88 -5.22
N SER A 30 -5.96 -13.88 -5.62
CA SER A 30 -5.97 -15.20 -4.97
C SER A 30 -5.52 -15.11 -3.51
N TYR A 31 -4.49 -14.33 -3.24
CA TYR A 31 -3.98 -14.12 -1.90
C TYR A 31 -4.95 -13.35 -1.02
N LYS A 32 -5.56 -12.28 -1.53
CA LYS A 32 -6.60 -11.52 -0.84
C LYS A 32 -7.72 -12.42 -0.31
N SER A 33 -8.12 -13.43 -1.08
CA SER A 33 -9.20 -14.36 -0.70
C SER A 33 -8.82 -15.31 0.45
N THR A 34 -7.54 -15.49 0.74
CA THR A 34 -7.01 -16.41 1.75
C THR A 34 -6.47 -15.73 3.00
N LEU A 35 -6.40 -14.39 3.00
CA LEU A 35 -5.80 -13.64 4.10
C LEU A 35 -6.57 -13.72 5.41
N ASN A 36 -5.80 -14.02 6.45
CA ASN A 36 -6.21 -13.83 7.83
C ASN A 36 -5.51 -12.57 8.36
N PHE A 37 -6.27 -11.54 8.70
CA PHE A 37 -5.74 -10.26 9.18
C PHE A 37 -4.86 -10.37 10.44
N ASP A 38 -5.08 -11.40 11.25
CA ASP A 38 -4.33 -11.56 12.50
C ASP A 38 -2.84 -11.84 12.27
N ASP A 39 -2.47 -12.41 11.10
CA ASP A 39 -1.11 -12.84 10.83
C ASP A 39 -0.30 -11.91 9.91
N THR A 40 -0.97 -11.04 9.15
CA THR A 40 -0.33 -10.32 8.04
C THR A 40 -0.82 -8.89 7.83
N MET A 41 -1.15 -8.20 8.90
CA MET A 41 -1.68 -6.84 8.81
C MET A 41 -0.72 -5.92 8.05
N PRO A 42 -1.17 -5.25 6.98
CA PRO A 42 -0.35 -4.31 6.24
C PRO A 42 0.12 -3.14 7.10
N LYS A 43 1.27 -2.58 6.74
CA LYS A 43 1.87 -1.42 7.40
C LYS A 43 2.02 -0.28 6.40
N ILE A 44 1.92 0.95 6.90
CA ILE A 44 2.19 2.14 6.09
C ILE A 44 3.70 2.33 5.98
N GLY A 45 4.21 2.39 4.76
CA GLY A 45 5.59 2.71 4.44
C GLY A 45 5.79 4.18 4.08
N TYR A 46 4.75 4.82 3.53
CA TYR A 46 4.76 6.23 3.16
C TYR A 46 3.34 6.73 2.86
N VAL A 47 3.05 7.96 3.24
CA VAL A 47 1.87 8.69 2.75
C VAL A 47 2.31 10.08 2.31
N GLY A 48 1.98 10.42 1.07
CA GLY A 48 2.12 11.75 0.50
C GLY A 48 0.78 12.28 0.01
N LYS A 49 0.81 13.40 -0.69
CA LYS A 49 -0.42 14.06 -1.17
C LYS A 49 -1.22 13.21 -2.16
N GLU A 50 -0.52 12.47 -3.01
CA GLU A 50 -1.13 11.68 -4.11
C GLU A 50 -0.72 10.21 -4.08
N GLN A 51 0.11 9.80 -3.12
CA GLN A 51 0.70 8.47 -3.10
C GLN A 51 0.62 7.87 -1.70
N LEU A 52 0.21 6.60 -1.65
CA LEU A 52 0.30 5.73 -0.48
C LEU A 52 1.19 4.54 -0.81
N VAL A 53 2.09 4.20 0.09
CA VAL A 53 2.87 2.95 0.05
C VAL A 53 2.50 2.14 1.28
N VAL A 54 1.99 0.95 1.07
CA VAL A 54 1.75 -0.05 2.12
C VAL A 54 2.53 -1.31 1.82
N TYR A 55 2.81 -2.09 2.84
CA TYR A 55 3.55 -3.36 2.69
C TYR A 55 3.09 -4.40 3.71
N ASP A 56 3.22 -5.65 3.32
CA ASP A 56 2.92 -6.83 4.13
C ASP A 56 3.94 -7.95 3.87
N ASN A 57 3.62 -9.19 4.26
CA ASN A 57 4.49 -10.35 4.05
C ASN A 57 4.69 -10.76 2.59
N MET A 58 3.92 -10.24 1.64
CA MET A 58 4.03 -10.58 0.22
C MET A 58 4.81 -9.55 -0.58
N GLY A 59 4.77 -8.28 -0.18
CA GLY A 59 5.40 -7.23 -0.97
C GLY A 59 5.05 -5.82 -0.54
N VAL A 60 5.36 -4.90 -1.43
CA VAL A 60 5.08 -3.47 -1.27
C VAL A 60 4.12 -3.04 -2.36
N TYR A 61 3.05 -2.38 -1.96
CA TYR A 61 1.95 -1.91 -2.81
C TYR A 61 1.97 -0.40 -2.84
N VAL A 62 1.82 0.18 -4.02
CA VAL A 62 1.79 1.62 -4.21
C VAL A 62 0.46 2.03 -4.82
N TYR A 63 -0.26 2.91 -4.16
CA TYR A 63 -1.55 3.42 -4.58
C TYR A 63 -1.47 4.89 -4.95
N ASP A 64 -2.24 5.27 -5.96
CA ASP A 64 -2.61 6.65 -6.21
C ASP A 64 -3.80 7.04 -5.33
N LEU A 65 -3.63 8.01 -4.46
CA LEU A 65 -4.69 8.47 -3.55
C LEU A 65 -5.80 9.28 -4.25
N SER A 66 -5.61 9.68 -5.50
CA SER A 66 -6.66 10.39 -6.24
C SER A 66 -7.70 9.44 -6.85
N SER A 67 -7.28 8.24 -7.24
CA SER A 67 -8.11 7.22 -7.87
C SER A 67 -8.33 5.96 -7.03
N SER A 68 -7.55 5.78 -5.94
CA SER A 68 -7.44 4.55 -5.15
C SER A 68 -6.89 3.36 -5.94
N ASP A 69 -6.30 3.59 -7.12
CA ASP A 69 -5.76 2.52 -7.94
C ASP A 69 -4.39 2.05 -7.45
N LEU A 70 -4.16 0.73 -7.51
CA LEU A 70 -2.83 0.16 -7.36
C LEU A 70 -1.98 0.49 -8.58
N THR A 71 -0.91 1.27 -8.40
CA THR A 71 -0.04 1.73 -9.49
C THR A 71 1.25 0.95 -9.64
N ASP A 72 1.74 0.37 -8.54
CA ASP A 72 2.96 -0.44 -8.52
C ASP A 72 2.87 -1.52 -7.46
N TYR A 73 3.56 -2.64 -7.73
CA TYR A 73 3.71 -3.75 -6.80
C TYR A 73 5.13 -4.30 -6.86
N VAL A 74 5.80 -4.37 -5.72
CA VAL A 74 7.11 -5.01 -5.59
C VAL A 74 6.93 -6.33 -4.85
N ASP A 75 6.86 -7.41 -5.61
CA ASP A 75 6.63 -8.76 -5.13
C ASP A 75 7.88 -9.34 -4.46
N PHE A 76 7.78 -9.80 -3.21
CA PHE A 76 8.91 -10.37 -2.49
C PHE A 76 9.36 -11.70 -3.07
N GLU A 77 8.42 -12.60 -3.42
CA GLU A 77 8.76 -13.90 -3.96
C GLU A 77 9.47 -13.79 -5.31
N LYS A 78 8.96 -12.94 -6.21
CA LYS A 78 9.57 -12.66 -7.52
C LYS A 78 10.99 -12.10 -7.40
N ASN A 79 11.23 -11.29 -6.37
CA ASN A 79 12.53 -10.71 -6.08
C ASN A 79 13.35 -11.58 -5.10
N HIS A 80 12.87 -12.79 -4.79
CA HIS A 80 13.50 -13.76 -3.88
C HIS A 80 13.68 -13.24 -2.44
N PHE A 81 12.91 -12.26 -2.00
CA PHE A 81 12.84 -11.84 -0.61
C PHE A 81 11.87 -12.74 0.16
N LYS A 82 12.13 -12.91 1.44
CA LYS A 82 11.20 -13.56 2.37
C LYS A 82 10.24 -12.52 2.96
N GLY A 83 9.25 -12.96 3.72
CA GLY A 83 8.33 -12.07 4.41
C GLY A 83 9.01 -11.21 5.49
N LEU A 84 8.21 -10.58 6.33
CA LEU A 84 8.64 -9.61 7.35
C LEU A 84 9.02 -10.27 8.70
N GLN A 85 8.99 -11.60 8.78
CA GLN A 85 9.19 -12.34 10.03
C GLN A 85 10.32 -13.38 9.88
N GLY A 86 10.91 -13.74 11.03
CA GLY A 86 11.98 -14.73 11.11
C GLY A 86 13.39 -14.14 11.00
N ASP A 87 14.37 -15.03 11.04
CA ASP A 87 15.81 -14.65 11.05
C ASP A 87 16.27 -14.00 9.74
N ASP A 88 15.58 -14.30 8.64
CA ASP A 88 15.84 -13.76 7.30
C ASP A 88 14.78 -12.73 6.88
N ALA A 89 14.19 -12.02 7.83
CA ALA A 89 13.15 -11.04 7.55
C ALA A 89 13.64 -9.97 6.55
N THR A 90 12.72 -9.56 5.67
CA THR A 90 12.96 -8.45 4.75
C THR A 90 12.76 -7.12 5.47
N PHE A 91 13.78 -6.28 5.45
CA PHE A 91 13.70 -4.90 5.91
C PHE A 91 13.24 -4.01 4.77
N ILE A 92 12.27 -3.16 5.05
CA ILE A 92 11.69 -2.23 4.09
C ILE A 92 11.99 -0.82 4.54
N HIS A 93 12.46 -0.03 3.58
CA HIS A 93 12.70 1.37 3.75
C HIS A 93 12.07 2.13 2.59
N VAL A 94 11.23 3.11 2.87
CA VAL A 94 10.71 4.04 1.87
C VAL A 94 11.36 5.39 2.09
N SER A 95 11.87 6.01 1.02
CA SER A 95 12.50 7.31 1.11
C SER A 95 11.52 8.40 1.56
N LYS A 96 12.03 9.45 2.17
CA LYS A 96 11.25 10.57 2.72
C LYS A 96 10.32 11.24 1.69
N ASP A 97 10.72 11.24 0.42
CA ASP A 97 9.94 11.76 -0.70
C ASP A 97 9.00 10.71 -1.34
N GLY A 98 8.94 9.49 -0.80
CA GLY A 98 8.13 8.40 -1.31
C GLY A 98 8.61 7.79 -2.63
N ARG A 99 9.73 8.27 -3.20
CA ARG A 99 10.17 7.87 -4.54
C ARG A 99 10.87 6.51 -4.58
N TYR A 100 11.63 6.16 -3.55
CA TYR A 100 12.44 4.96 -3.55
C TYR A 100 11.91 3.96 -2.53
N ILE A 101 11.71 2.72 -2.98
CA ILE A 101 11.48 1.56 -2.11
C ILE A 101 12.81 0.81 -2.06
N GLN A 102 13.31 0.56 -0.86
CA GLN A 102 14.53 -0.18 -0.61
C GLN A 102 14.20 -1.41 0.22
N LEU A 103 14.59 -2.57 -0.28
CA LEU A 103 14.45 -3.86 0.37
C LEU A 103 15.84 -4.39 0.70
N SER A 104 16.00 -4.99 1.85
CA SER A 104 17.23 -5.68 2.22
C SER A 104 16.95 -6.83 3.18
N ASP A 105 17.73 -7.87 3.06
CA ASP A 105 17.85 -8.96 4.03
C ASP A 105 19.35 -9.23 4.31
N ASN A 106 19.68 -10.35 4.92
CA ASN A 106 21.05 -10.72 5.25
C ASN A 106 21.94 -11.03 4.02
N GLU A 107 21.34 -11.30 2.86
CA GLU A 107 22.03 -11.81 1.67
C GLU A 107 22.05 -10.81 0.53
N LYS A 108 21.03 -9.98 0.40
CA LYS A 108 20.83 -9.10 -0.76
C LYS A 108 20.12 -7.80 -0.43
N GLN A 109 20.13 -6.94 -1.43
CA GLN A 109 19.45 -5.65 -1.36
C GLN A 109 18.90 -5.27 -2.74
N LEU A 110 17.80 -4.54 -2.75
CA LEU A 110 17.12 -4.05 -3.93
C LEU A 110 16.66 -2.61 -3.71
N GLN A 111 16.89 -1.75 -4.67
CA GLN A 111 16.26 -0.44 -4.73
C GLN A 111 15.38 -0.33 -5.95
N TYR A 112 14.13 0.05 -5.75
CA TYR A 112 13.17 0.34 -6.81
C TYR A 112 12.89 1.85 -6.85
N ASP A 113 13.02 2.46 -8.03
CA ASP A 113 12.69 3.87 -8.28
C ASP A 113 11.28 3.94 -8.89
N LEU A 114 10.31 4.39 -8.13
CA LEU A 114 8.91 4.50 -8.55
C LEU A 114 8.70 5.45 -9.73
N LYS A 115 9.57 6.44 -9.90
CA LYS A 115 9.48 7.40 -11.00
C LYS A 115 9.97 6.82 -12.33
N THR A 116 11.09 6.10 -12.31
CA THR A 116 11.70 5.54 -13.54
C THR A 116 11.33 4.10 -13.77
N LYS A 117 10.68 3.43 -12.79
CA LYS A 117 10.34 2.01 -12.79
C LYS A 117 11.56 1.09 -12.95
N GLN A 118 12.71 1.54 -12.48
CA GLN A 118 13.97 0.81 -12.56
C GLN A 118 14.35 0.20 -11.23
N GLN A 119 14.96 -0.98 -11.30
CA GLN A 119 15.52 -1.71 -10.17
C GLN A 119 17.04 -1.75 -10.24
N LYS A 120 17.69 -1.76 -9.07
CA LYS A 120 19.13 -2.05 -8.93
C LYS A 120 19.40 -2.78 -7.63
N ASN A 121 20.43 -3.64 -7.66
CA ASN A 121 20.87 -4.45 -6.51
C ASN A 121 21.87 -3.71 -5.59
N GLN A 122 21.67 -2.42 -5.46
CA GLN A 122 22.49 -1.55 -4.62
C GLN A 122 21.62 -0.46 -4.02
N LEU A 123 21.78 -0.19 -2.72
CA LEU A 123 21.06 0.88 -2.07
C LEU A 123 21.86 2.18 -2.12
N ASP A 124 21.21 3.25 -2.57
CA ASP A 124 21.70 4.60 -2.34
C ASP A 124 21.34 5.01 -0.92
N LYS A 125 22.16 5.85 -0.32
CA LYS A 125 21.79 6.47 0.96
C LYS A 125 20.63 7.42 0.73
N LYS A 126 19.45 7.08 1.27
CA LYS A 126 18.23 7.89 1.24
C LYS A 126 17.80 8.20 2.66
N GLU A 127 17.25 9.38 2.86
CA GLU A 127 16.58 9.73 4.12
C GLU A 127 15.25 8.97 4.19
N SER A 128 14.98 8.30 5.31
CA SER A 128 13.75 7.53 5.54
C SER A 128 12.55 8.44 5.72
N TRP A 129 11.39 7.99 5.25
CA TRP A 129 10.13 8.50 5.74
C TRP A 129 9.96 8.02 7.20
N ASN A 130 9.87 8.95 8.11
CA ASN A 130 9.81 8.67 9.55
C ASN A 130 8.93 9.72 10.25
N PRO A 131 7.60 9.64 10.09
CA PRO A 131 6.67 10.55 10.74
C PRO A 131 6.58 10.26 12.24
N LYS A 132 6.12 11.25 13.01
CA LYS A 132 5.69 11.01 14.39
C LYS A 132 4.48 10.04 14.35
N THR A 133 4.46 9.08 15.27
CA THR A 133 3.34 8.14 15.42
C THR A 133 2.71 8.26 16.81
N GLU A 134 1.43 7.89 16.88
CA GLU A 134 0.69 7.68 18.12
C GLU A 134 0.07 6.27 18.07
N PRO A 135 -0.08 5.59 19.21
CA PRO A 135 -0.66 4.25 19.25
C PRO A 135 -2.05 4.21 18.58
N MET A 136 -2.38 3.09 17.95
CA MET A 136 -3.73 2.84 17.43
C MET A 136 -4.78 3.02 18.53
N GLY A 137 -6.00 3.31 18.15
CA GLY A 137 -7.11 3.49 19.13
C GLY A 137 -8.27 4.28 18.54
N VAL A 138 -8.23 4.60 17.26
CA VAL A 138 -9.35 5.25 16.59
C VAL A 138 -10.43 4.23 16.30
N GLU A 139 -11.63 4.46 16.80
CA GLU A 139 -12.80 3.63 16.55
C GLU A 139 -14.03 4.52 16.33
N THR A 140 -14.76 4.23 15.27
CA THR A 140 -16.04 4.87 14.91
C THR A 140 -17.14 3.83 14.77
N ALA A 141 -18.36 4.25 14.36
CA ALA A 141 -19.44 3.32 14.01
C ALA A 141 -19.09 2.50 12.74
N GLU A 142 -18.26 3.04 11.86
CA GLU A 142 -17.99 2.52 10.52
C GLU A 142 -16.70 1.71 10.45
N TYR A 143 -15.68 2.07 11.20
CA TYR A 143 -14.38 1.40 11.17
C TYR A 143 -13.67 1.38 12.54
N TYR A 144 -12.58 0.60 12.62
CA TYR A 144 -11.57 0.65 13.70
C TYR A 144 -10.16 0.63 13.12
N SER A 145 -9.24 1.37 13.75
CA SER A 145 -7.84 1.42 13.32
C SER A 145 -7.12 0.09 13.57
N VAL A 146 -6.25 -0.28 12.63
CA VAL A 146 -5.41 -1.49 12.69
C VAL A 146 -3.92 -1.17 12.54
N SER A 147 -3.57 0.10 12.42
CA SER A 147 -2.21 0.60 12.50
C SER A 147 -2.13 1.75 13.50
N ASP A 148 -0.90 2.13 13.87
CA ASP A 148 -0.65 3.41 14.53
C ASP A 148 -1.15 4.57 13.67
N VAL A 149 -1.42 5.70 14.33
CA VAL A 149 -1.75 6.96 13.66
C VAL A 149 -0.46 7.70 13.33
N TYR A 150 -0.26 8.01 12.07
CA TYR A 150 0.93 8.70 11.54
C TYR A 150 0.63 10.18 11.34
N HIS A 151 1.48 11.06 11.85
CA HIS A 151 1.42 12.50 11.59
C HIS A 151 2.18 12.81 10.30
N ILE A 152 1.46 13.14 9.22
CA ILE A 152 2.00 13.30 7.87
C ILE A 152 2.15 14.76 7.44
N GLY A 153 1.58 15.69 8.21
CA GLY A 153 1.62 17.13 7.98
C GLY A 153 1.17 17.91 9.21
N GLU A 154 1.07 19.22 9.09
CA GLU A 154 0.55 20.09 10.15
C GLU A 154 -0.95 19.87 10.32
N GLY A 155 -1.34 19.18 11.42
CA GLY A 155 -2.74 18.81 11.68
C GLY A 155 -3.29 17.70 10.77
N GLU A 156 -2.43 17.03 10.01
CA GLU A 156 -2.81 15.94 9.12
C GLU A 156 -2.28 14.61 9.65
N THR A 157 -3.17 13.62 9.71
CA THR A 157 -2.86 12.26 10.18
C THR A 157 -3.36 11.22 9.20
N CYS A 158 -2.75 10.03 9.22
CA CYS A 158 -3.26 8.87 8.51
C CYS A 158 -3.09 7.59 9.32
N PHE A 159 -3.94 6.60 9.05
CA PHE A 159 -3.88 5.26 9.63
C PHE A 159 -4.58 4.25 8.73
N LEU A 160 -4.30 2.97 8.93
CA LEU A 160 -5.08 1.89 8.33
C LEU A 160 -6.23 1.51 9.25
N ALA A 161 -7.36 1.18 8.67
CA ALA A 161 -8.58 0.79 9.37
C ALA A 161 -9.29 -0.38 8.68
N ILE A 162 -10.12 -1.08 9.43
CA ILE A 162 -11.05 -2.09 8.90
C ILE A 162 -12.45 -1.54 8.91
N ASN A 163 -13.11 -1.56 7.76
CA ASN A 163 -14.52 -1.22 7.62
C ASN A 163 -15.38 -2.31 8.27
N LYS A 164 -16.17 -1.93 9.28
CA LYS A 164 -17.03 -2.85 10.05
C LYS A 164 -18.23 -3.40 9.23
N ASN A 165 -18.58 -2.73 8.14
CA ASN A 165 -19.70 -3.08 7.30
C ASN A 165 -19.33 -4.01 6.14
N VAL A 166 -18.05 -4.36 6.02
CA VAL A 166 -17.52 -5.26 4.99
C VAL A 166 -16.97 -6.51 5.66
N THR A 167 -17.12 -7.67 5.03
CA THR A 167 -16.51 -8.91 5.54
C THR A 167 -15.01 -8.71 5.70
N PRO A 168 -14.41 -9.08 6.86
CA PRO A 168 -12.99 -8.87 7.12
C PRO A 168 -12.11 -9.62 6.10
N ASN A 169 -11.64 -8.90 5.12
CA ASN A 169 -10.67 -9.31 4.11
C ASN A 169 -9.93 -8.04 3.65
N TYR A 170 -9.04 -8.14 2.68
CA TYR A 170 -8.34 -6.94 2.19
C TYR A 170 -9.28 -5.88 1.60
N GLY A 171 -10.40 -6.27 1.01
CA GLY A 171 -11.43 -5.32 0.54
C GLY A 171 -12.09 -4.50 1.65
N ALA A 172 -11.96 -4.92 2.92
CA ALA A 172 -12.39 -4.13 4.07
C ALA A 172 -11.33 -3.14 4.57
N LEU A 173 -10.10 -3.21 4.03
CA LEU A 173 -9.00 -2.36 4.47
C LEU A 173 -9.12 -0.97 3.86
N LEU A 174 -9.07 0.03 4.73
CA LEU A 174 -9.10 1.44 4.38
C LEU A 174 -7.78 2.11 4.77
N CYS A 175 -7.34 3.09 3.97
CA CYS A 175 -6.45 4.13 4.46
C CYS A 175 -7.30 5.37 4.78
N VAL A 176 -7.27 5.80 6.02
CA VAL A 176 -8.00 7.00 6.47
C VAL A 176 -7.01 8.14 6.62
N VAL A 177 -7.27 9.24 5.91
CA VAL A 177 -6.50 10.49 6.03
C VAL A 177 -7.40 11.55 6.63
N SER A 178 -6.99 12.11 7.76
CA SER A 178 -7.72 13.16 8.46
C SER A 178 -6.95 14.47 8.39
N ASN A 179 -7.64 15.57 8.07
CA ASN A 179 -7.07 16.91 8.03
C ASN A 179 -8.08 17.92 8.58
N ALA A 180 -7.72 18.60 9.67
CA ALA A 180 -8.52 19.66 10.30
C ALA A 180 -10.00 19.28 10.57
N GLY A 181 -10.26 18.00 10.89
CA GLY A 181 -11.59 17.47 11.18
C GLY A 181 -12.39 17.00 9.97
N ALA A 182 -11.81 17.05 8.77
CA ALA A 182 -12.32 16.35 7.59
C ALA A 182 -11.57 15.02 7.41
N GLU A 183 -12.29 13.94 7.17
CA GLU A 183 -11.72 12.61 6.91
C GLU A 183 -11.97 12.22 5.47
N LYS A 184 -10.98 11.56 4.88
CA LYS A 184 -11.07 10.95 3.56
C LYS A 184 -10.62 9.50 3.67
N GLU A 185 -11.48 8.61 3.22
CA GLU A 185 -11.26 7.17 3.21
C GLU A 185 -10.86 6.72 1.81
N TYR A 186 -9.89 5.83 1.74
CA TYR A 186 -9.43 5.20 0.52
C TYR A 186 -9.51 3.70 0.70
N SER A 187 -10.38 3.03 -0.08
CA SER A 187 -10.42 1.58 -0.15
C SER A 187 -9.14 1.04 -0.77
N LEU A 188 -8.53 0.08 -0.10
CA LEU A 188 -7.36 -0.61 -0.60
C LEU A 188 -7.74 -2.02 -1.02
N PHE A 189 -7.18 -2.48 -2.12
CA PHE A 189 -7.40 -3.85 -2.62
C PHE A 189 -8.83 -4.14 -3.11
N ASP A 190 -9.55 -3.14 -3.57
CA ASP A 190 -10.83 -3.32 -4.27
C ASP A 190 -10.67 -3.86 -5.69
#